data_d7c6cb72ea2093849783806e92541a15
#
_entry.id   d7c6cb72ea2093849783806e92541a15
#
_cell.length_a   1.000
_cell.length_b   1.000
_cell.length_c   1.000
_cell.angle_alpha   90.00
_cell.angle_beta   90.00
_cell.angle_gamma   90.00
#
_symmetry.space_group_name_H-M   'P 1'
#
loop_
_entity.id
_entity.type
_entity.pdbx_description
1 polymer ?
#
loop_
_entity_poly.entity_id
_entity_poly.type
_entity_poly.pdbx_seq_one_letter_code
_entity_poly.pdbx_strand_id
1 'polypeptide(L)'
;MCLAYFVSGYFKLVSPQWRNGQAIFDVLNTETFGRPNMAELIQDKTNLQKTVTWCTLVFELMFPLVLFTPYPVVYIFFLGGVLLHGGIALVMGLNSFFWAFIATYPALWICSLQLQAVLGY
;
A
#
# COMPACT_ATOMS: atom_id res chain seq x y z
N MET A 1 -6.52 -8.43 -6.74
CA MET A 1 -5.45 -7.64 -6.09
C MET A 1 -5.27 -6.26 -6.69
N CYS A 2 -4.93 -6.09 -7.98
CA CYS A 2 -4.76 -4.77 -8.60
C CYS A 2 -5.98 -3.85 -8.41
N LEU A 3 -7.19 -4.39 -8.59
CA LEU A 3 -8.42 -3.64 -8.35
C LEU A 3 -8.56 -3.21 -6.88
N ALA A 4 -8.19 -4.07 -5.93
CA ALA A 4 -8.27 -3.74 -4.50
C ALA A 4 -7.32 -2.58 -4.14
N TYR A 5 -6.09 -2.59 -4.65
CA TYR A 5 -5.15 -1.47 -4.49
C TYR A 5 -5.69 -0.18 -5.11
N PHE A 6 -6.16 -0.25 -6.36
CA PHE A 6 -6.67 0.91 -7.06
C PHE A 6 -7.88 1.54 -6.35
N VAL A 7 -8.85 0.72 -5.96
CA VAL A 7 -10.06 1.18 -5.25
C VAL A 7 -9.67 1.77 -3.89
N SER A 8 -8.76 1.12 -3.15
CA SER A 8 -8.25 1.64 -1.88
C SER A 8 -7.58 3.02 -2.06
N GLY A 9 -6.68 3.14 -3.05
CA GLY A 9 -6.02 4.40 -3.38
C GLY A 9 -6.99 5.49 -3.81
N TYR A 10 -7.99 5.13 -4.62
CA TYR A 10 -9.03 6.07 -5.06
C TYR A 10 -9.85 6.63 -3.88
N PHE A 11 -10.34 5.78 -2.98
CA PHE A 11 -11.09 6.26 -1.81
C PHE A 11 -10.24 7.11 -0.88
N LYS A 12 -8.97 6.79 -0.72
CA LYS A 12 -8.02 7.63 0.02
C LYS A 12 -7.81 8.98 -0.68
N LEU A 13 -7.70 8.98 -2.02
CA LEU A 13 -7.51 10.20 -2.80
C LEU A 13 -8.68 11.18 -2.65
N VAL A 14 -9.91 10.70 -2.64
CA VAL A 14 -11.11 11.56 -2.50
C VAL A 14 -11.35 12.00 -1.07
N SER A 15 -10.77 11.33 -0.08
CA SER A 15 -10.92 11.66 1.35
C SER A 15 -10.01 12.83 1.77
N PRO A 16 -10.57 13.94 2.31
CA PRO A 16 -9.76 15.04 2.82
C PRO A 16 -8.81 14.64 3.95
N GLN A 17 -9.23 13.73 4.84
CA GLN A 17 -8.45 13.25 5.98
C GLN A 17 -7.19 12.50 5.53
N TRP A 18 -7.27 11.74 4.44
CA TRP A 18 -6.11 11.11 3.84
C TRP A 18 -5.19 12.13 3.19
N ARG A 19 -5.72 13.06 2.40
CA ARG A 19 -4.92 14.06 1.70
C ARG A 19 -4.17 15.01 2.63
N ASN A 20 -4.72 15.33 3.78
CA ASN A 20 -4.05 16.19 4.78
C ASN A 20 -3.14 15.43 5.74
N GLY A 21 -3.11 14.09 5.67
CA GLY A 21 -2.29 13.21 6.52
C GLY A 21 -2.92 12.80 7.85
N GLN A 22 -4.06 13.37 8.22
CA GLN A 22 -4.73 13.10 9.50
C GLN A 22 -5.13 11.63 9.66
N ALA A 23 -5.52 10.97 8.57
CA ALA A 23 -5.98 9.59 8.60
C ALA A 23 -4.95 8.61 9.19
N ILE A 24 -3.65 8.82 8.99
CA ILE A 24 -2.61 7.97 9.60
C ILE A 24 -2.61 8.09 11.12
N PHE A 25 -2.72 9.32 11.63
CA PHE A 25 -2.82 9.56 13.07
C PHE A 25 -4.10 8.93 13.64
N ASP A 26 -5.24 9.09 12.96
CA ASP A 26 -6.52 8.54 13.39
C ASP A 26 -6.47 7.00 13.43
N VAL A 27 -5.89 6.36 12.41
CA VAL A 27 -5.72 4.90 12.35
C VAL A 27 -4.85 4.39 13.50
N LEU A 28 -3.77 5.09 13.85
CA LEU A 28 -2.89 4.72 14.95
C LEU A 28 -3.54 4.92 16.33
N ASN A 29 -4.58 5.74 16.43
CA ASN A 29 -5.35 5.96 17.65
C ASN A 29 -6.59 5.05 17.79
N THR A 30 -6.84 4.13 16.84
CA THR A 30 -7.96 3.20 16.95
C THR A 30 -7.77 2.23 18.13
N GLU A 31 -8.84 1.90 18.83
CA GLU A 31 -8.79 1.00 19.99
C GLU A 31 -8.39 -0.43 19.62
N THR A 32 -8.80 -0.89 18.44
CA THR A 32 -8.64 -2.29 18.03
C THR A 32 -7.26 -2.60 17.44
N PHE A 33 -6.73 -1.72 16.60
CA PHE A 33 -5.48 -1.96 15.84
C PHE A 33 -4.47 -0.83 16.02
N GLY A 34 -4.81 0.20 16.79
CA GLY A 34 -3.95 1.35 16.99
C GLY A 34 -2.76 1.06 17.90
N ARG A 35 -1.76 1.90 17.78
CA ARG A 35 -0.60 1.97 18.66
C ARG A 35 -0.46 3.40 19.18
N PRO A 36 -1.05 3.74 20.33
CA PRO A 36 -1.03 5.11 20.88
C PRO A 36 0.39 5.67 20.98
N ASN A 37 1.36 4.86 21.39
CA ASN A 37 2.76 5.29 21.49
C ASN A 37 3.34 5.73 20.13
N MET A 38 2.91 5.09 19.02
CA MET A 38 3.31 5.48 17.68
C MET A 38 2.56 6.73 17.21
N ALA A 39 1.28 6.86 17.60
CA ALA A 39 0.51 8.06 17.33
C ALA A 39 1.12 9.30 17.99
N GLU A 40 1.53 9.21 19.27
CA GLU A 40 2.22 10.28 19.99
C GLU A 40 3.53 10.69 19.31
N LEU A 41 4.29 9.73 18.77
CA LEU A 41 5.55 10.00 18.07
C LEU A 41 5.38 10.82 16.81
N ILE A 42 4.21 10.74 16.16
CA ILE A 42 3.95 11.41 14.88
C ILE A 42 2.96 12.57 14.98
N GLN A 43 2.30 12.79 16.14
CA GLN A 43 1.23 13.78 16.26
C GLN A 43 1.67 15.19 15.83
N ASP A 44 2.89 15.60 16.18
CA ASP A 44 3.44 16.91 15.85
C ASP A 44 4.21 16.94 14.51
N LYS A 45 4.26 15.79 13.81
CA LYS A 45 5.03 15.63 12.57
C LYS A 45 4.12 15.63 11.33
N THR A 46 3.36 16.70 11.13
CA THR A 46 2.42 16.81 10.02
C THR A 46 3.04 16.53 8.64
N ASN A 47 4.28 16.95 8.41
CA ASN A 47 4.98 16.68 7.15
C ASN A 47 5.26 15.19 6.96
N LEU A 48 5.64 14.47 8.03
CA LEU A 48 5.83 13.02 7.98
C LEU A 48 4.52 12.29 7.71
N GLN A 49 3.45 12.67 8.40
CA GLN A 49 2.11 12.12 8.18
C GLN A 49 1.68 12.28 6.72
N LYS A 50 1.81 13.48 6.16
CA LYS A 50 1.51 13.75 4.76
C LYS A 50 2.38 12.94 3.81
N THR A 51 3.68 12.88 4.05
CA THR A 51 4.61 12.12 3.19
C THR A 51 4.23 10.64 3.15
N VAL A 52 4.04 10.01 4.31
CA VAL A 52 3.67 8.59 4.38
C VAL A 52 2.33 8.34 3.70
N THR A 53 1.34 9.21 3.93
CA THR A 53 0.03 9.11 3.28
C THR A 53 0.13 9.20 1.76
N TRP A 54 0.83 10.21 1.24
CA TRP A 54 0.96 10.39 -0.21
C TRP A 54 1.79 9.28 -0.86
N CYS A 55 2.85 8.79 -0.22
CA CYS A 55 3.59 7.63 -0.71
C CYS A 55 2.69 6.40 -0.81
N THR A 56 1.90 6.12 0.22
CA THR A 56 0.94 5.00 0.21
C THR A 56 -0.09 5.17 -0.91
N LEU A 57 -0.70 6.33 -1.02
CA LEU A 57 -1.75 6.65 -1.98
C LEU A 57 -1.25 6.53 -3.42
N VAL A 58 -0.10 7.12 -3.73
CA VAL A 58 0.52 7.04 -5.06
C VAL A 58 0.87 5.60 -5.38
N PHE A 59 1.47 4.87 -4.44
CA PHE A 59 1.81 3.46 -4.62
C PHE A 59 0.56 2.62 -4.92
N GLU A 60 -0.52 2.78 -4.15
CA GLU A 60 -1.77 2.04 -4.37
C GLU A 60 -2.40 2.34 -5.72
N LEU A 61 -2.43 3.61 -6.14
CA LEU A 61 -2.96 3.99 -7.46
C LEU A 61 -2.11 3.48 -8.63
N MET A 62 -0.78 3.45 -8.45
CA MET A 62 0.16 2.99 -9.48
C MET A 62 0.27 1.46 -9.52
N PHE A 63 -0.12 0.75 -8.47
CA PHE A 63 0.07 -0.70 -8.37
C PHE A 63 -0.48 -1.51 -9.57
N PRO A 64 -1.63 -1.19 -10.16
CA PRO A 64 -2.12 -1.91 -11.35
C PRO A 64 -1.17 -1.89 -12.55
N LEU A 65 -0.28 -0.89 -12.63
CA LEU A 65 0.71 -0.80 -13.70
C LEU A 65 1.69 -1.97 -13.68
N VAL A 66 1.80 -2.70 -12.56
CA VAL A 66 2.63 -3.91 -12.44
C VAL A 66 2.33 -4.93 -13.55
N LEU A 67 1.09 -4.97 -14.02
CA LEU A 67 0.69 -5.88 -15.11
C LEU A 67 1.34 -5.53 -16.46
N PHE A 68 1.69 -4.27 -16.66
CA PHE A 68 2.22 -3.72 -17.91
C PHE A 68 3.71 -3.38 -17.85
N THR A 69 4.34 -3.55 -16.68
CA THR A 69 5.75 -3.19 -16.50
C THR A 69 6.68 -4.32 -16.92
N PRO A 70 7.84 -4.01 -17.58
CA PRO A 70 8.82 -5.01 -17.96
C PRO A 70 9.44 -5.70 -16.73
N TYR A 71 9.95 -6.89 -16.98
CA TYR A 71 10.43 -7.86 -16.01
C TYR A 71 11.19 -7.30 -14.78
N PRO A 72 12.22 -6.45 -14.87
CA PRO A 72 12.91 -6.02 -13.66
C PRO A 72 12.08 -5.06 -12.79
N VAL A 73 11.16 -4.30 -13.38
CA VAL A 73 10.36 -3.29 -12.67
C VAL A 73 9.26 -3.92 -11.82
N VAL A 74 8.75 -5.09 -12.20
CA VAL A 74 7.75 -5.85 -11.41
C VAL A 74 8.22 -6.09 -9.98
N TYR A 75 9.51 -6.36 -9.78
CA TYR A 75 10.06 -6.56 -8.43
C TYR A 75 10.01 -5.33 -7.54
N ILE A 76 10.09 -4.13 -8.13
CA ILE A 76 9.96 -2.86 -7.39
C ILE A 76 8.55 -2.75 -6.81
N PHE A 77 7.53 -3.11 -7.58
CA PHE A 77 6.15 -3.15 -7.09
C PHE A 77 5.96 -4.20 -5.99
N PHE A 78 6.54 -5.39 -6.15
CA PHE A 78 6.45 -6.43 -5.12
C PHE A 78 7.15 -6.00 -3.84
N LEU A 79 8.36 -5.47 -3.95
CA LEU A 79 9.09 -4.95 -2.79
C LEU A 79 8.33 -3.83 -2.10
N GLY A 80 7.79 -2.87 -2.86
CA GLY A 80 6.96 -1.79 -2.33
C GLY A 80 5.73 -2.31 -1.58
N GLY A 81 5.05 -3.32 -2.12
CA GLY A 81 3.92 -3.96 -1.47
C GLY A 81 4.30 -4.73 -0.20
N VAL A 82 5.44 -5.43 -0.21
CA VAL A 82 5.98 -6.07 1.02
C VAL A 82 6.28 -5.04 2.09
N LEU A 83 6.91 -3.93 1.74
CA LEU A 83 7.22 -2.85 2.69
C LEU A 83 5.97 -2.19 3.24
N LEU A 84 4.98 -1.90 2.38
CA LEU A 84 3.72 -1.29 2.79
C LEU A 84 2.94 -2.21 3.76
N HIS A 85 2.69 -3.45 3.36
CA HIS A 85 1.90 -4.37 4.18
C HIS A 85 2.69 -4.91 5.38
N GLY A 86 4.00 -5.06 5.24
CA GLY A 86 4.89 -5.39 6.35
C GLY A 86 4.91 -4.28 7.40
N GLY A 87 4.95 -3.02 6.97
CA GLY A 87 4.80 -1.86 7.87
C GLY A 87 3.46 -1.88 8.61
N ILE A 88 2.36 -2.10 7.90
CA ILE A 88 1.02 -2.25 8.50
C ILE A 88 0.99 -3.41 9.51
N ALA A 89 1.54 -4.57 9.15
CA ALA A 89 1.58 -5.73 10.02
C ALA A 89 2.38 -5.47 11.30
N LEU A 90 3.55 -4.83 11.18
CA LEU A 90 4.41 -4.51 12.33
C LEU A 90 3.79 -3.45 13.24
N VAL A 91 3.20 -2.41 12.65
CA VAL A 91 2.65 -1.29 13.41
C VAL A 91 1.29 -1.62 13.99
N MET A 92 0.41 -2.28 13.25
CA MET A 92 -0.98 -2.56 13.64
C MET A 92 -1.23 -4.00 14.08
N GLY A 93 -0.23 -4.89 13.96
CA GLY A 93 -0.40 -6.31 14.29
C GLY A 93 -1.23 -7.11 13.28
N LEU A 94 -1.47 -6.58 12.08
CA LEU A 94 -2.32 -7.20 11.05
C LEU A 94 -1.55 -8.24 10.21
N ASN A 95 -0.98 -9.25 10.86
CA ASN A 95 -0.16 -10.28 10.21
C ASN A 95 -0.93 -11.07 9.15
N SER A 96 -2.18 -11.42 9.40
CA SER A 96 -3.02 -12.17 8.44
C SER A 96 -3.23 -11.38 7.14
N PHE A 97 -3.37 -10.07 7.25
CA PHE A 97 -3.50 -9.17 6.12
C PHE A 97 -2.24 -9.16 5.26
N PHE A 98 -1.07 -9.08 5.89
CA PHE A 98 0.23 -9.18 5.21
C PHE A 98 0.34 -10.48 4.39
N TRP A 99 0.12 -11.64 5.01
CA TRP A 99 0.23 -12.92 4.33
C TRP A 99 -0.80 -13.10 3.22
N ALA A 100 -2.02 -12.59 3.38
CA ALA A 100 -3.03 -12.63 2.34
C ALA A 100 -2.57 -11.90 1.06
N PHE A 101 -1.93 -10.74 1.20
CA PHE A 101 -1.40 -10.01 0.05
C PHE A 101 -0.19 -10.70 -0.58
N ILE A 102 0.78 -11.15 0.21
CA ILE A 102 1.97 -11.86 -0.28
C ILE A 102 1.60 -13.12 -1.05
N ALA A 103 0.61 -13.89 -0.58
CA ALA A 103 0.13 -15.10 -1.23
C ALA A 103 -0.42 -14.86 -2.65
N THR A 104 -0.80 -13.64 -3.00
CA THR A 104 -1.29 -13.31 -4.35
C THR A 104 -0.18 -12.96 -5.35
N TYR A 105 1.06 -12.73 -4.90
CA TYR A 105 2.15 -12.30 -5.78
C TYR A 105 2.54 -13.33 -6.86
N PRO A 106 2.59 -14.65 -6.59
CA PRO A 106 2.86 -15.62 -7.64
C PRO A 106 1.83 -15.57 -8.78
N ALA A 107 0.54 -15.45 -8.43
CA ALA A 107 -0.52 -15.32 -9.44
C ALA A 107 -0.38 -14.01 -10.25
N LEU A 108 -0.06 -12.90 -9.59
CA LEU A 108 0.15 -11.62 -10.23
C LEU A 108 1.36 -11.65 -11.18
N TRP A 109 2.43 -12.35 -10.77
CA TRP A 109 3.59 -12.59 -11.61
C TRP A 109 3.24 -13.33 -12.91
N ILE A 110 2.51 -14.44 -12.81
CA ILE A 110 2.09 -15.22 -13.98
C ILE A 110 1.18 -14.38 -14.89
N CYS A 111 0.24 -13.63 -14.32
CA CYS A 111 -0.63 -12.73 -15.09
C CYS A 111 0.18 -11.65 -15.83
N SER A 112 1.19 -11.06 -15.19
CA SER A 112 2.07 -10.07 -15.81
C SER A 112 2.83 -10.67 -16.98
N LEU A 113 3.43 -11.86 -16.83
CA LEU A 113 4.15 -12.55 -17.91
C LEU A 113 3.24 -12.89 -19.10
N GLN A 114 2.04 -13.39 -18.84
CA GLN A 114 1.08 -13.71 -19.90
C GLN A 114 0.64 -12.48 -20.67
N LEU A 115 0.36 -11.38 -19.94
CA LEU A 115 -0.05 -10.13 -20.56
C LEU A 115 1.05 -9.54 -21.44
N GLN A 116 2.31 -9.56 -20.97
CA GLN A 116 3.46 -9.10 -21.74
C GLN A 116 3.66 -9.95 -23.01
N ALA A 117 3.51 -11.27 -22.91
CA ALA A 117 3.59 -12.17 -24.08
C ALA A 117 2.51 -11.87 -25.13
N VAL A 118 1.28 -11.54 -24.68
CA VAL A 118 0.18 -11.16 -25.59
C VAL A 118 0.41 -9.79 -26.22
N LEU A 119 1.01 -8.85 -25.49
CA LEU A 119 1.30 -7.49 -25.97
C LEU A 119 2.58 -7.41 -26.82
N GLY A 120 3.39 -8.50 -26.88
CA GLY A 120 4.55 -8.60 -27.76
C GLY A 120 5.85 -8.00 -27.22
N TYR A 121 5.99 -7.90 -25.89
CA TYR A 121 7.26 -7.51 -25.25
C TYR A 121 7.56 -8.30 -23.99
#